data_791d7ac8fc0eb250aecf22d75ca6beb8
#
_entry.id   791d7ac8fc0eb250aecf22d75ca6beb8
#
_cell.length_a   1.000
_cell.length_b   1.000
_cell.length_c   1.000
_cell.angle_alpha   90.00
_cell.angle_beta   90.00
_cell.angle_gamma   90.00
#
_symmetry.space_group_name_H-M   'P 1'
#
loop_
_entity.id
_entity.type
_entity.pdbx_description
1 polymer ?
#
loop_
_entity_poly.entity_id
_entity_poly.type
_entity_poly.pdbx_seq_one_letter_code
_entity_poly.pdbx_strand_id
1 'polypeptide(L)'
;MTVADICATNPELWNSWRATLLRQLYENTRRALRLGLENTINREERVSDKKDTALELLKEHNCDLDKIRPVWNLADDEYFVRESVSNIVWHTEGIIKYSNIDPLVLIQDINTISDGEGATQIFIYAENASFLFATCTAAFERLNLDIQEARIFTSSHDYCMDTFTVLDNGGLPVGDNTQRRNEIIELLRTWLQEDYNNLKIPKIRRTRKEKYFTKSIN
;
A
#
# COMPACT_ATOMS: atom_id res chain seq x y z
N MET A 1 5.20 -8.49 26.10
CA MET A 1 4.13 -7.80 26.87
C MET A 1 3.16 -7.09 25.93
N THR A 2 3.56 -6.26 25.00
CA THR A 2 2.65 -5.47 24.11
C THR A 2 1.61 -6.32 23.35
N VAL A 3 2.02 -7.44 22.76
CA VAL A 3 1.10 -8.35 22.04
C VAL A 3 0.07 -8.94 23.00
N ALA A 4 0.52 -9.46 24.14
CA ALA A 4 -0.36 -10.05 25.14
C ALA A 4 -1.37 -9.03 25.70
N ASP A 5 -0.95 -7.79 25.88
CA ASP A 5 -1.81 -6.70 26.34
C ASP A 5 -2.89 -6.34 25.31
N ILE A 6 -2.51 -6.22 24.03
CA ILE A 6 -3.45 -5.96 22.93
C ILE A 6 -4.47 -7.10 22.82
N CYS A 7 -4.01 -8.36 22.81
CA CYS A 7 -4.89 -9.52 22.69
C CYS A 7 -5.80 -9.70 23.91
N ALA A 8 -5.33 -9.35 25.11
CA ALA A 8 -6.14 -9.42 26.32
C ALA A 8 -7.20 -8.31 26.38
N THR A 9 -6.89 -7.13 25.84
CA THR A 9 -7.82 -5.99 25.81
C THR A 9 -8.90 -6.17 24.76
N ASN A 10 -8.49 -6.51 23.52
CA ASN A 10 -9.41 -6.81 22.44
C ASN A 10 -8.70 -7.70 21.39
N PRO A 11 -8.99 -9.01 21.37
CA PRO A 11 -8.36 -9.94 20.43
C PRO A 11 -8.65 -9.62 18.95
N GLU A 12 -9.78 -8.96 18.65
CA GLU A 12 -10.11 -8.55 17.28
C GLU A 12 -9.18 -7.44 16.73
N LEU A 13 -8.44 -6.77 17.60
CA LEU A 13 -7.46 -5.77 17.20
C LEU A 13 -6.17 -6.38 16.67
N TRP A 14 -5.92 -7.66 16.94
CA TRP A 14 -4.72 -8.35 16.47
C TRP A 14 -4.94 -8.93 15.09
N ASN A 15 -4.08 -8.59 14.14
CA ASN A 15 -4.09 -9.13 12.77
C ASN A 15 -2.67 -9.31 12.25
N SER A 16 -2.53 -9.94 11.08
CA SER A 16 -1.27 -10.25 10.42
C SER A 16 -0.41 -9.00 10.17
N TRP A 17 -1.04 -7.89 9.77
CA TRP A 17 -0.35 -6.63 9.50
C TRP A 17 0.25 -6.02 10.77
N ARG A 18 -0.48 -6.01 11.89
CA ARG A 18 0.03 -5.51 13.18
C ARG A 18 1.17 -6.36 13.71
N ALA A 19 1.10 -7.69 13.51
CA ALA A 19 2.21 -8.58 13.84
C ALA A 19 3.46 -8.20 13.06
N THR A 20 3.33 -7.98 11.77
CA THR A 20 4.41 -7.53 10.87
C THR A 20 4.98 -6.19 11.28
N LEU A 21 4.13 -5.19 11.56
CA LEU A 21 4.58 -3.86 11.99
C LEU A 21 5.38 -3.90 13.31
N LEU A 22 4.94 -4.66 14.29
CA LEU A 22 5.67 -4.81 15.56
C LEU A 22 7.01 -5.51 15.37
N ARG A 23 7.08 -6.51 14.50
CA ARG A 23 8.34 -7.17 14.15
C ARG A 23 9.30 -6.18 13.49
N GLN A 24 8.83 -5.41 12.49
CA GLN A 24 9.63 -4.39 11.82
C GLN A 24 10.12 -3.31 12.80
N LEU A 25 9.24 -2.85 13.70
CA LEU A 25 9.61 -1.89 14.74
C LEU A 25 10.72 -2.45 15.64
N TYR A 26 10.59 -3.70 16.08
CA TYR A 26 11.61 -4.36 16.89
C TYR A 26 12.96 -4.44 16.16
N GLU A 27 12.96 -4.90 14.91
CA GLU A 27 14.15 -5.03 14.08
C GLU A 27 14.84 -3.68 13.85
N ASN A 28 14.04 -2.66 13.49
CA ASN A 28 14.55 -1.30 13.24
C ASN A 28 15.12 -0.67 14.52
N THR A 29 14.42 -0.83 15.65
CA THR A 29 14.89 -0.34 16.96
C THR A 29 16.18 -1.03 17.37
N ARG A 30 16.24 -2.36 17.22
CA ARG A 30 17.45 -3.14 17.51
C ARG A 30 18.65 -2.69 16.66
N ARG A 31 18.39 -2.40 15.37
CA ARG A 31 19.43 -1.88 14.46
C ARG A 31 19.88 -0.49 14.88
N ALA A 32 18.94 0.43 15.15
CA ALA A 32 19.24 1.81 15.59
C ALA A 32 20.06 1.83 16.89
N LEU A 33 19.71 1.00 17.86
CA LEU A 33 20.43 0.88 19.12
C LEU A 33 21.85 0.31 18.95
N ARG A 34 22.08 -0.55 17.94
CA ARG A 34 23.41 -1.11 17.64
C ARG A 34 24.31 -0.13 16.89
N LEU A 35 23.73 0.66 15.99
CA LEU A 35 24.48 1.59 15.11
C LEU A 35 24.66 2.98 15.74
N GLY A 36 24.00 3.28 16.87
CA GLY A 36 23.96 4.63 17.46
C GLY A 36 22.92 5.53 16.76
N LEU A 37 22.39 6.49 17.51
CA LEU A 37 21.36 7.45 17.02
C LEU A 37 21.96 8.61 16.22
N GLU A 38 23.28 8.63 16.00
CA GLU A 38 24.00 9.81 15.50
C GLU A 38 23.96 10.01 13.97
N ASN A 39 23.39 9.08 13.19
CA ASN A 39 23.22 9.26 11.76
C ASN A 39 21.85 9.84 11.42
N THR A 40 21.66 11.15 11.65
CA THR A 40 20.64 11.93 10.92
C THR A 40 21.12 12.09 9.48
N ILE A 41 20.98 11.00 8.70
CA ILE A 41 21.21 11.04 7.25
C ILE A 41 20.25 12.09 6.69
N ASN A 42 20.83 13.06 5.97
CA ASN A 42 20.08 14.11 5.30
C ASN A 42 19.01 13.48 4.37
N ARG A 43 17.83 14.11 4.27
CA ARG A 43 16.71 13.64 3.43
C ARG A 43 17.19 13.38 1.98
N GLU A 44 17.99 14.26 1.44
CA GLU A 44 18.55 14.16 0.07
C GLU A 44 19.43 12.92 -0.10
N GLU A 45 20.30 12.63 0.88
CA GLU A 45 21.15 11.42 0.86
C GLU A 45 20.29 10.16 0.91
N ARG A 46 19.24 10.14 1.74
CA ARG A 46 18.30 8.98 1.80
C ARG A 46 17.56 8.74 0.49
N VAL A 47 17.17 9.80 -0.21
CA VAL A 47 16.52 9.71 -1.52
C VAL A 47 17.51 9.17 -2.55
N SER A 48 18.75 9.71 -2.57
CA SER A 48 19.81 9.25 -3.46
C SER A 48 20.14 7.78 -3.23
N ASP A 49 20.40 7.39 -1.99
CA ASP A 49 20.73 6.00 -1.63
C ASP A 49 19.64 5.01 -2.06
N LYS A 50 18.36 5.39 -1.86
CA LYS A 50 17.25 4.55 -2.28
C LYS A 50 17.13 4.44 -3.79
N LYS A 51 17.31 5.56 -4.51
CA LYS A 51 17.32 5.58 -5.99
C LYS A 51 18.46 4.73 -6.53
N ASP A 52 19.65 4.86 -5.97
CA ASP A 52 20.82 4.09 -6.40
C ASP A 52 20.62 2.59 -6.17
N THR A 53 20.17 2.21 -4.97
CA THR A 53 19.87 0.80 -4.66
C THR A 53 18.74 0.24 -5.54
N ALA A 54 17.67 1.00 -5.77
CA ALA A 54 16.60 0.58 -6.66
C ALA A 54 17.06 0.44 -8.11
N LEU A 55 17.96 1.33 -8.57
CA LEU A 55 18.53 1.27 -9.91
C LEU A 55 19.40 0.02 -10.11
N GLU A 56 20.17 -0.38 -9.11
CA GLU A 56 20.96 -1.62 -9.14
C GLU A 56 20.04 -2.84 -9.30
N LEU A 57 18.99 -2.94 -8.49
CA LEU A 57 18.01 -4.03 -8.58
C LEU A 57 17.29 -4.05 -9.93
N LEU A 58 16.88 -2.89 -10.45
CA LEU A 58 16.25 -2.79 -11.77
C LEU A 58 17.18 -3.25 -12.90
N LYS A 59 18.49 -2.99 -12.79
CA LYS A 59 19.50 -3.51 -13.72
C LYS A 59 19.61 -5.03 -13.64
N GLU A 60 19.64 -5.59 -12.43
CA GLU A 60 19.68 -7.05 -12.23
C GLU A 60 18.47 -7.74 -12.83
N HIS A 61 17.28 -7.08 -12.79
CA HIS A 61 16.04 -7.55 -13.41
C HIS A 61 15.97 -7.29 -14.93
N ASN A 62 17.06 -6.79 -15.55
CA ASN A 62 17.13 -6.44 -16.98
C ASN A 62 16.09 -5.37 -17.41
N CYS A 63 15.74 -4.46 -16.52
CA CYS A 63 14.86 -3.36 -16.85
C CYS A 63 15.55 -2.35 -17.77
N ASP A 64 14.82 -1.80 -18.73
CA ASP A 64 15.31 -0.79 -19.66
C ASP A 64 15.58 0.54 -18.96
N LEU A 65 16.85 0.88 -18.80
CA LEU A 65 17.31 2.06 -18.06
C LEU A 65 16.80 3.39 -18.65
N ASP A 66 16.60 3.44 -19.98
CA ASP A 66 16.10 4.66 -20.64
C ASP A 66 14.63 4.94 -20.28
N LYS A 67 13.90 3.89 -19.86
CA LYS A 67 12.50 4.01 -19.43
C LYS A 67 12.36 4.34 -17.95
N ILE A 68 13.35 4.07 -17.12
CA ILE A 68 13.31 4.34 -15.67
C ILE A 68 13.26 5.84 -15.39
N ARG A 69 14.14 6.60 -16.03
CA ARG A 69 14.23 8.06 -15.79
C ARG A 69 12.93 8.80 -16.03
N PRO A 70 12.19 8.59 -17.12
CA PRO A 70 10.87 9.20 -17.32
C PRO A 70 9.89 8.87 -16.19
N VAL A 71 9.84 7.61 -15.73
CA VAL A 71 8.95 7.20 -14.62
C VAL A 71 9.32 7.93 -13.32
N TRP A 72 10.62 7.98 -12.98
CA TRP A 72 11.06 8.62 -11.75
C TRP A 72 10.93 10.14 -11.76
N ASN A 73 10.95 10.77 -12.93
CA ASN A 73 10.69 12.21 -13.07
C ASN A 73 9.23 12.60 -12.80
N LEU A 74 8.30 11.63 -12.82
CA LEU A 74 6.92 11.85 -12.43
C LEU A 74 6.74 11.88 -10.90
N ALA A 75 7.66 11.25 -10.16
CA ALA A 75 7.57 11.10 -8.71
C ALA A 75 8.39 12.20 -8.00
N ASP A 76 7.79 12.81 -6.98
CA ASP A 76 8.47 13.74 -6.10
C ASP A 76 9.36 13.02 -5.08
N ASP A 77 10.30 13.72 -4.46
CA ASP A 77 11.19 13.17 -3.43
C ASP A 77 10.42 12.56 -2.25
N GLU A 78 9.21 13.04 -1.96
CA GLU A 78 8.34 12.48 -0.90
C GLU A 78 7.99 11.01 -1.16
N TYR A 79 7.74 10.65 -2.41
CA TYR A 79 7.52 9.25 -2.81
C TYR A 79 8.73 8.39 -2.45
N PHE A 80 9.95 8.81 -2.83
CA PHE A 80 11.18 8.06 -2.55
C PHE A 80 11.51 7.99 -1.05
N VAL A 81 11.17 9.02 -0.29
CA VAL A 81 11.35 9.01 1.18
C VAL A 81 10.44 7.96 1.82
N ARG A 82 9.18 7.89 1.42
CA ARG A 82 8.16 7.08 2.10
C ARG A 82 8.08 5.64 1.57
N GLU A 83 8.37 5.41 0.28
CA GLU A 83 8.35 4.07 -0.27
C GLU A 83 9.61 3.26 0.09
N SER A 84 9.45 1.94 0.17
CA SER A 84 10.57 1.01 0.29
C SER A 84 11.27 0.83 -1.05
N VAL A 85 12.55 0.45 -1.04
CA VAL A 85 13.30 0.14 -2.27
C VAL A 85 12.59 -0.94 -3.09
N SER A 86 12.07 -1.99 -2.45
CA SER A 86 11.34 -3.05 -3.13
C SER A 86 10.07 -2.56 -3.82
N ASN A 87 9.34 -1.62 -3.19
CA ASN A 87 8.18 -1.01 -3.81
C ASN A 87 8.56 -0.11 -4.98
N ILE A 88 9.62 0.70 -4.85
CA ILE A 88 10.11 1.54 -5.94
C ILE A 88 10.44 0.68 -7.16
N VAL A 89 11.13 -0.45 -6.97
CA VAL A 89 11.43 -1.41 -8.05
C VAL A 89 10.15 -1.97 -8.65
N TRP A 90 9.27 -2.52 -7.83
CA TRP A 90 8.02 -3.13 -8.27
C TRP A 90 7.10 -2.17 -9.05
N HIS A 91 6.93 -0.93 -8.54
CA HIS A 91 6.15 0.11 -9.20
C HIS A 91 6.77 0.49 -10.55
N THR A 92 8.09 0.71 -10.58
CA THR A 92 8.82 1.09 -11.79
C THR A 92 8.70 0.02 -12.87
N GLU A 93 8.94 -1.24 -12.52
CA GLU A 93 8.78 -2.37 -13.45
C GLU A 93 7.35 -2.48 -13.99
N GLY A 94 6.36 -2.35 -13.10
CA GLY A 94 4.96 -2.41 -13.47
C GLY A 94 4.58 -1.29 -14.45
N ILE A 95 4.96 -0.05 -14.18
CA ILE A 95 4.69 1.08 -15.07
C ILE A 95 5.37 0.89 -16.44
N ILE A 96 6.63 0.45 -16.47
CA ILE A 96 7.35 0.22 -17.72
C ILE A 96 6.74 -0.93 -18.51
N LYS A 97 6.43 -2.04 -17.84
CA LYS A 97 5.89 -3.25 -18.47
C LYS A 97 4.49 -3.05 -19.04
N TYR A 98 3.68 -2.28 -18.34
CA TYR A 98 2.26 -2.08 -18.66
C TYR A 98 1.95 -0.64 -19.08
N SER A 99 2.89 0.03 -19.76
CA SER A 99 2.82 1.44 -20.15
C SER A 99 1.59 1.84 -20.98
N ASN A 100 0.89 0.88 -21.56
CA ASN A 100 -0.32 1.09 -22.36
C ASN A 100 -1.62 0.85 -21.58
N ILE A 101 -1.52 0.58 -20.26
CA ILE A 101 -2.67 0.30 -19.39
C ILE A 101 -2.88 1.47 -18.45
N ASP A 102 -4.00 2.16 -18.59
CA ASP A 102 -4.44 3.25 -17.71
C ASP A 102 -5.94 3.07 -17.36
N PRO A 103 -6.32 2.97 -16.10
CA PRO A 103 -5.47 2.92 -14.92
C PRO A 103 -4.71 1.60 -14.76
N LEU A 104 -3.45 1.67 -14.32
CA LEU A 104 -2.68 0.50 -13.95
C LEU A 104 -2.96 0.11 -12.50
N VAL A 105 -3.31 -1.16 -12.29
CA VAL A 105 -3.49 -1.75 -10.95
C VAL A 105 -2.58 -2.96 -10.83
N LEU A 106 -1.67 -2.94 -9.85
CA LEU A 106 -0.78 -4.05 -9.53
C LEU A 106 -1.11 -4.60 -8.15
N ILE A 107 -0.92 -5.90 -7.95
CA ILE A 107 -1.15 -6.58 -6.66
C ILE A 107 0.05 -7.45 -6.33
N GLN A 108 0.53 -7.36 -5.07
CA GLN A 108 1.52 -8.28 -4.50
C GLN A 108 1.22 -8.54 -3.03
N ASP A 109 1.62 -9.70 -2.53
CA ASP A 109 1.64 -9.94 -1.09
C ASP A 109 3.03 -9.60 -0.52
N ILE A 110 3.05 -9.02 0.68
CA ILE A 110 4.26 -8.59 1.36
C ILE A 110 4.38 -9.22 2.72
N ASN A 111 5.66 -9.47 3.14
CA ASN A 111 6.02 -9.97 4.47
C ASN A 111 5.34 -11.30 4.85
N THR A 112 5.03 -12.13 3.86
CA THR A 112 4.51 -13.48 4.05
C THR A 112 5.64 -14.44 4.46
N ILE A 113 6.14 -14.31 5.72
CA ILE A 113 7.24 -15.17 6.24
C ILE A 113 6.70 -16.53 6.68
N SER A 114 5.43 -16.58 7.08
CA SER A 114 4.71 -17.79 7.48
C SER A 114 3.24 -17.68 7.12
N ASP A 115 2.54 -18.81 7.02
CA ASP A 115 1.11 -18.84 6.75
C ASP A 115 0.34 -17.93 7.73
N GLY A 116 -0.32 -16.92 7.18
CA GLY A 116 -1.15 -15.99 7.93
C GLY A 116 -0.46 -14.73 8.44
N GLU A 117 0.81 -14.47 8.08
CA GLU A 117 1.46 -13.18 8.32
C GLU A 117 1.57 -12.36 7.03
N GLY A 118 1.70 -11.03 7.17
CA GLY A 118 1.83 -10.11 6.05
C GLY A 118 0.55 -9.40 5.68
N ALA A 119 0.54 -8.82 4.49
CA ALA A 119 -0.61 -8.12 3.90
C ALA A 119 -0.51 -8.12 2.38
N THR A 120 -1.57 -7.72 1.71
CA THR A 120 -1.57 -7.49 0.27
C THR A 120 -1.39 -6.01 -0.01
N GLN A 121 -0.46 -5.67 -0.88
CA GLN A 121 -0.32 -4.32 -1.43
C GLN A 121 -0.99 -4.24 -2.79
N ILE A 122 -1.73 -3.14 -2.99
CA ILE A 122 -2.36 -2.77 -4.25
C ILE A 122 -1.80 -1.41 -4.64
N PHE A 123 -1.08 -1.38 -5.75
CA PHE A 123 -0.54 -0.15 -6.32
C PHE A 123 -1.43 0.30 -7.48
N ILE A 124 -1.76 1.59 -7.47
CA ILE A 124 -2.58 2.24 -8.49
C ILE A 124 -1.77 3.38 -9.09
N TYR A 125 -1.57 3.29 -10.41
CA TYR A 125 -0.98 4.36 -11.20
C TYR A 125 -2.02 4.80 -12.24
N ALA A 126 -2.47 6.03 -12.13
CA ALA A 126 -3.55 6.56 -12.95
C ALA A 126 -3.43 8.08 -13.07
N GLU A 127 -4.06 8.67 -14.08
CA GLU A 127 -4.27 10.10 -14.16
C GLU A 127 -5.04 10.58 -12.93
N ASN A 128 -4.61 11.71 -12.36
CA ASN A 128 -5.25 12.29 -11.17
C ASN A 128 -6.65 12.76 -11.51
N ALA A 129 -7.64 12.13 -10.91
CA ALA A 129 -9.05 12.46 -11.09
C ALA A 129 -9.69 12.86 -9.77
N SER A 130 -10.70 13.74 -9.84
CA SER A 130 -11.52 14.06 -8.68
C SER A 130 -12.12 12.79 -8.07
N PHE A 131 -12.00 12.64 -6.75
CA PHE A 131 -12.51 11.50 -5.99
C PHE A 131 -11.80 10.15 -6.21
N LEU A 132 -10.61 10.10 -6.85
CA LEU A 132 -9.86 8.86 -7.07
C LEU A 132 -9.73 8.04 -5.76
N PHE A 133 -9.28 8.68 -4.68
CA PHE A 133 -9.16 8.03 -3.37
C PHE A 133 -10.51 7.50 -2.85
N ALA A 134 -11.60 8.27 -3.01
CA ALA A 134 -12.93 7.85 -2.60
C ALA A 134 -13.45 6.67 -3.44
N THR A 135 -13.15 6.66 -4.73
CA THR A 135 -13.44 5.53 -5.62
C THR A 135 -12.71 4.26 -5.17
N CYS A 136 -11.41 4.37 -4.88
CA CYS A 136 -10.61 3.25 -4.39
C CYS A 136 -11.17 2.70 -3.07
N THR A 137 -11.45 3.56 -2.10
CA THR A 137 -11.98 3.12 -0.79
C THR A 137 -13.34 2.46 -0.92
N ALA A 138 -14.22 2.97 -1.77
CA ALA A 138 -15.53 2.36 -2.04
C ALA A 138 -15.39 1.00 -2.75
N ALA A 139 -14.42 0.85 -3.68
CA ALA A 139 -14.13 -0.42 -4.32
C ALA A 139 -13.60 -1.45 -3.30
N PHE A 140 -12.70 -1.05 -2.39
CA PHE A 140 -12.20 -1.94 -1.35
C PHE A 140 -13.32 -2.38 -0.40
N GLU A 141 -14.22 -1.48 -0.01
CA GLU A 141 -15.40 -1.85 0.78
C GLU A 141 -16.27 -2.88 0.04
N ARG A 142 -16.53 -2.65 -1.24
CA ARG A 142 -17.30 -3.60 -2.08
C ARG A 142 -16.63 -4.97 -2.19
N LEU A 143 -15.30 -4.98 -2.22
CA LEU A 143 -14.49 -6.19 -2.29
C LEU A 143 -14.29 -6.85 -0.91
N ASN A 144 -14.83 -6.27 0.17
CA ASN A 144 -14.59 -6.68 1.54
C ASN A 144 -13.09 -6.76 1.87
N LEU A 145 -12.35 -5.71 1.52
CA LEU A 145 -10.94 -5.55 1.87
C LEU A 145 -10.80 -4.45 2.91
N ASP A 146 -10.09 -4.74 3.99
CA ASP A 146 -9.80 -3.80 5.07
C ASP A 146 -8.50 -3.06 4.80
N ILE A 147 -8.58 -1.73 4.65
CA ILE A 147 -7.41 -0.87 4.45
C ILE A 147 -6.65 -0.74 5.78
N GLN A 148 -5.39 -1.14 5.79
CA GLN A 148 -4.50 -1.02 6.95
C GLN A 148 -3.60 0.20 6.83
N GLU A 149 -3.20 0.56 5.60
CA GLU A 149 -2.35 1.70 5.29
C GLU A 149 -2.67 2.22 3.89
N ALA A 150 -2.57 3.53 3.70
CA ALA A 150 -2.63 4.16 2.39
C ALA A 150 -1.49 5.18 2.26
N ARG A 151 -0.69 5.05 1.21
CA ARG A 151 0.32 6.02 0.82
C ARG A 151 -0.11 6.63 -0.49
N ILE A 152 -0.45 7.90 -0.45
CA ILE A 152 -1.05 8.65 -1.55
C ILE A 152 -0.01 9.65 -2.05
N PHE A 153 0.31 9.58 -3.33
CA PHE A 153 1.24 10.49 -3.99
C PHE A 153 0.64 11.01 -5.29
N THR A 154 0.45 12.31 -5.35
CA THR A 154 0.07 12.98 -6.59
C THR A 154 1.30 13.66 -7.16
N SER A 155 1.67 13.32 -8.38
CA SER A 155 2.80 13.90 -9.07
C SER A 155 2.49 15.34 -9.55
N SER A 156 3.54 16.11 -9.80
CA SER A 156 3.43 17.44 -10.44
C SER A 156 2.88 17.38 -11.88
N HIS A 157 2.73 16.20 -12.45
CA HIS A 157 2.23 15.95 -13.81
C HIS A 157 0.81 15.33 -13.82
N ASP A 158 0.05 15.56 -12.75
CA ASP A 158 -1.32 15.05 -12.58
C ASP A 158 -1.47 13.53 -12.68
N TYR A 159 -0.46 12.76 -12.24
CA TYR A 159 -0.56 11.32 -12.06
C TYR A 159 -0.52 10.95 -10.58
N CYS A 160 -1.31 9.97 -10.20
CA CYS A 160 -1.30 9.37 -8.86
C CYS A 160 -0.47 8.08 -8.86
N MET A 161 0.29 7.88 -7.78
CA MET A 161 1.09 6.69 -7.49
C MET A 161 0.70 6.19 -6.10
N ASP A 162 -0.50 5.64 -5.99
CA ASP A 162 -1.12 5.32 -4.70
C ASP A 162 -0.87 3.87 -4.32
N THR A 163 -0.43 3.63 -3.10
CA THR A 163 -0.20 2.28 -2.57
C THR A 163 -1.11 2.02 -1.38
N PHE A 164 -1.97 1.04 -1.49
CA PHE A 164 -2.84 0.58 -0.40
C PHE A 164 -2.33 -0.75 0.14
N THR A 165 -2.23 -0.86 1.45
CA THR A 165 -1.99 -2.12 2.14
C THR A 165 -3.32 -2.60 2.71
N VAL A 166 -3.76 -3.79 2.29
CA VAL A 166 -5.09 -4.32 2.62
C VAL A 166 -5.00 -5.73 3.19
N LEU A 167 -6.02 -6.11 3.95
CA LEU A 167 -6.29 -7.48 4.39
C LEU A 167 -7.69 -7.90 3.91
N ASP A 168 -7.92 -9.19 3.79
CA ASP A 168 -9.26 -9.74 3.57
C ASP A 168 -10.10 -9.68 4.86
N ASN A 169 -11.36 -10.14 4.78
CA ASN A 169 -12.27 -10.20 5.93
C ASN A 169 -11.78 -11.14 7.07
N GLY A 170 -10.88 -12.04 6.78
CA GLY A 170 -10.25 -12.92 7.75
C GLY A 170 -9.06 -12.29 8.45
N GLY A 171 -8.68 -11.07 8.08
CA GLY A 171 -7.50 -10.38 8.58
C GLY A 171 -6.19 -10.96 8.01
N LEU A 172 -6.24 -11.59 6.84
CA LEU A 172 -5.13 -12.25 6.15
C LEU A 172 -4.84 -11.56 4.82
N PRO A 173 -3.63 -11.76 4.23
CA PRO A 173 -3.38 -11.38 2.84
C PRO A 173 -4.36 -12.05 1.88
N VAL A 174 -4.59 -11.44 0.72
CA VAL A 174 -5.42 -12.02 -0.37
C VAL A 174 -4.84 -13.36 -0.86
N GLY A 175 -3.52 -13.51 -0.76
CA GLY A 175 -2.80 -14.72 -1.15
C GLY A 175 -2.70 -14.90 -2.67
N ASP A 176 -2.27 -16.07 -3.11
CA ASP A 176 -2.00 -16.39 -4.52
C ASP A 176 -3.27 -16.77 -5.32
N ASN A 177 -4.45 -16.47 -4.79
CA ASN A 177 -5.71 -16.74 -5.50
C ASN A 177 -5.84 -15.84 -6.73
N THR A 178 -5.46 -16.35 -7.90
CA THR A 178 -5.47 -15.63 -9.16
C THR A 178 -6.85 -15.08 -9.53
N GLN A 179 -7.92 -15.84 -9.26
CA GLN A 179 -9.28 -15.39 -9.55
C GLN A 179 -9.64 -14.18 -8.70
N ARG A 180 -9.29 -14.21 -7.40
CA ARG A 180 -9.54 -13.10 -6.48
C ARG A 180 -8.73 -11.85 -6.83
N ARG A 181 -7.47 -12.03 -7.19
CA ARG A 181 -6.61 -10.93 -7.66
C ARG A 181 -7.18 -10.28 -8.93
N ASN A 182 -7.62 -11.09 -9.89
CA ASN A 182 -8.24 -10.56 -11.12
C ASN A 182 -9.54 -9.82 -10.83
N GLU A 183 -10.38 -10.33 -9.94
CA GLU A 183 -11.62 -9.63 -9.51
C GLU A 183 -11.31 -8.24 -8.94
N ILE A 184 -10.28 -8.13 -8.10
CA ILE A 184 -9.85 -6.86 -7.51
C ILE A 184 -9.35 -5.90 -8.60
N ILE A 185 -8.48 -6.37 -9.50
CA ILE A 185 -7.92 -5.57 -10.58
C ILE A 185 -9.04 -5.05 -11.50
N GLU A 186 -9.92 -5.92 -11.95
CA GLU A 186 -10.99 -5.56 -12.89
C GLU A 186 -12.00 -4.59 -12.27
N LEU A 187 -12.38 -4.79 -11.01
CA LEU A 187 -13.29 -3.86 -10.34
C LEU A 187 -12.67 -2.47 -10.18
N LEU A 188 -11.42 -2.39 -9.69
CA LEU A 188 -10.72 -1.13 -9.52
C LEU A 188 -10.55 -0.41 -10.85
N ARG A 189 -10.11 -1.11 -11.90
CA ARG A 189 -9.94 -0.51 -13.23
C ARG A 189 -11.25 0.02 -13.80
N THR A 190 -12.31 -0.77 -13.69
CA THR A 190 -13.64 -0.36 -14.16
C THR A 190 -14.12 0.90 -13.43
N TRP A 191 -14.00 0.93 -12.11
CA TRP A 191 -14.48 2.05 -11.33
C TRP A 191 -13.62 3.31 -11.48
N LEU A 192 -12.32 3.17 -11.67
CA LEU A 192 -11.43 4.30 -11.92
C LEU A 192 -11.59 4.91 -13.31
N GLN A 193 -12.14 4.15 -14.27
CA GLN A 193 -12.47 4.67 -15.62
C GLN A 193 -13.86 5.32 -15.68
N GLU A 194 -14.72 5.06 -14.69
CA GLU A 194 -16.05 5.66 -14.61
C GLU A 194 -16.01 6.99 -13.84
N ASP A 195 -16.93 7.90 -14.18
CA ASP A 195 -17.13 9.10 -13.35
C ASP A 195 -17.68 8.68 -11.98
N TYR A 196 -17.03 9.14 -10.90
CA TYR A 196 -17.42 8.87 -9.51
C TYR A 196 -18.91 9.11 -9.24
N ASN A 197 -19.48 10.16 -9.85
CA ASN A 197 -20.90 10.48 -9.67
C ASN A 197 -21.86 9.43 -10.25
N ASN A 198 -21.39 8.60 -11.17
CA ASN A 198 -22.14 7.50 -11.78
C ASN A 198 -21.99 6.18 -11.03
N LEU A 199 -21.01 6.09 -10.13
CA LEU A 199 -20.78 4.89 -9.35
C LEU A 199 -21.94 4.62 -8.38
N LYS A 200 -22.53 3.45 -8.45
CA LYS A 200 -23.49 2.97 -7.46
C LYS A 200 -22.77 2.49 -6.20
N ILE A 201 -22.24 3.44 -5.45
CA ILE A 201 -21.56 3.15 -4.18
C ILE A 201 -22.57 2.54 -3.21
N PRO A 202 -22.33 1.35 -2.66
CA PRO A 202 -23.20 0.77 -1.67
C PRO A 202 -23.28 1.70 -0.46
N LYS A 203 -24.49 2.01 0.01
CA LYS A 203 -24.67 2.77 1.24
C LYS A 203 -23.98 2.01 2.37
N ILE A 204 -23.05 2.69 3.07
CA ILE A 204 -22.34 2.15 4.22
C ILE A 204 -23.37 1.51 5.17
N ARG A 205 -23.38 0.19 5.28
CA ARG A 205 -24.09 -0.50 6.35
C ARG A 205 -23.31 -0.21 7.62
N ARG A 206 -23.79 0.75 8.41
CA ARG A 206 -23.28 0.96 9.78
C ARG A 206 -23.31 -0.37 10.49
N THR A 207 -22.13 -0.94 10.70
CA THR A 207 -22.01 -2.19 11.43
C THR A 207 -22.50 -1.98 12.86
N ARG A 208 -23.15 -2.98 13.42
CA ARG A 208 -23.80 -3.00 14.76
C ARG A 208 -22.85 -2.59 15.92
N LYS A 209 -21.55 -2.41 15.66
CA LYS A 209 -20.51 -2.01 16.63
C LYS A 209 -20.67 -0.57 17.15
N GLU A 210 -21.30 0.36 16.42
CA GLU A 210 -21.55 1.73 16.89
C GLU A 210 -22.58 1.84 18.04
N LYS A 211 -23.35 0.80 18.34
CA LYS A 211 -24.36 0.83 19.40
C LYS A 211 -23.79 0.77 20.82
N TYR A 212 -22.50 0.45 20.99
CA TYR A 212 -21.91 0.30 22.31
C TYR A 212 -21.27 1.58 22.87
N PHE A 213 -21.07 2.60 22.03
CA PHE A 213 -20.42 3.86 22.43
C PHE A 213 -21.41 5.00 22.77
N THR A 214 -22.72 4.77 22.66
CA THR A 214 -23.74 5.79 22.95
C THR A 214 -24.48 5.56 24.26
N LYS A 215 -23.92 4.86 25.24
CA LYS A 215 -24.46 4.94 26.61
C LYS A 215 -23.87 6.15 27.30
N SER A 216 -24.66 7.22 27.27
CA SER A 216 -24.50 8.44 28.06
C SER A 216 -24.15 8.13 29.52
N ILE A 217 -23.12 8.77 30.00
CA ILE A 217 -22.88 9.03 31.40
C ILE A 217 -23.99 10.01 31.84
N ASN A 218 -24.93 9.53 32.66
CA ASN A 218 -25.74 10.35 33.54
C ASN A 218 -25.06 10.43 34.88
#